data_af75061907cfef57b8b0ba029f322831
#
_entry.id   af75061907cfef57b8b0ba029f322831
#
_cell.length_a   1.000
_cell.length_b   1.000
_cell.length_c   1.000
_cell.angle_alpha   90.00
_cell.angle_beta   90.00
_cell.angle_gamma   90.00
#
_symmetry.space_group_name_H-M   'P 1'
#
loop_
_entity.id
_entity.type
_entity.pdbx_description
1 polymer ?
#
loop_
_entity_poly.entity_id
_entity_poly.type
_entity_poly.pdbx_seq_one_letter_code
_entity_poly.pdbx_strand_id
1 'polypeptide(L)'
;MFEKTYHATHPDMMECVDNESLRDRYLVGGMFVAGQVVLNYSHNERFVIGGAVPAGRSLKLPDQTEPASAAGHPFLERREAGIVNIGGPGTISVDGQRFDLGNKECLYVPMGSKEVIFEGADARFYIASLPAHKACPIQKITQAQANPLERGDLANSNHRTIYQLVIPGVC
;
A
#
# COMPACT_ATOMS: atom_id res chain seq x y z
N MET A 1 -13.03 6.29 7.12
CA MET A 1 -12.17 5.26 6.51
C MET A 1 -10.70 5.67 6.56
N PHE A 2 -10.37 6.91 6.18
CA PHE A 2 -8.98 7.37 6.22
C PHE A 2 -8.63 7.99 7.58
N GLU A 3 -7.47 7.63 8.13
CA GLU A 3 -6.92 8.23 9.35
C GLU A 3 -6.58 9.70 9.12
N LYS A 4 -5.96 9.98 7.96
CA LYS A 4 -5.63 11.34 7.54
C LYS A 4 -5.80 11.51 6.03
N THR A 5 -6.21 12.72 5.63
CA THR A 5 -6.24 13.15 4.23
C THR A 5 -5.19 14.23 4.01
N TYR A 6 -4.29 13.99 3.04
CA TYR A 6 -3.23 14.91 2.64
C TYR A 6 -3.67 15.69 1.42
N HIS A 7 -3.64 17.01 1.51
CA HIS A 7 -3.97 17.92 0.42
C HIS A 7 -2.73 18.39 -0.30
N ALA A 8 -2.86 18.65 -1.61
CA ALA A 8 -1.80 19.29 -2.37
C ALA A 8 -1.53 20.70 -1.80
N THR A 9 -0.25 21.04 -1.66
CA THR A 9 0.18 22.35 -1.16
C THR A 9 0.73 23.15 -2.33
N HIS A 10 0.26 24.41 -2.47
CA HIS A 10 0.80 25.32 -3.48
C HIS A 10 2.28 25.62 -3.18
N PRO A 11 3.18 25.67 -4.18
CA PRO A 11 4.61 25.95 -3.97
C PRO A 11 4.89 27.21 -3.17
N ASP A 12 4.16 28.30 -3.41
CA ASP A 12 4.34 29.59 -2.71
C ASP A 12 4.09 29.50 -1.20
N MET A 13 3.33 28.48 -0.77
CA MET A 13 3.08 28.24 0.66
C MET A 13 4.28 27.59 1.36
N MET A 14 5.31 27.20 0.62
CA MET A 14 6.44 26.45 1.16
C MET A 14 7.63 27.34 1.58
N GLU A 15 7.65 28.63 1.21
CA GLU A 15 8.77 29.54 1.48
C GLU A 15 9.04 29.77 2.97
N CYS A 16 8.00 29.66 3.82
CA CYS A 16 8.09 29.95 5.26
C CYS A 16 7.58 28.80 6.13
N VAL A 17 7.63 27.55 5.62
CA VAL A 17 7.13 26.39 6.35
C VAL A 17 8.19 25.83 7.29
N ASP A 18 7.83 25.67 8.56
CA ASP A 18 8.68 25.02 9.55
C ASP A 18 8.68 23.46 9.41
N ASN A 19 9.59 22.80 10.12
CA ASN A 19 9.73 21.35 10.06
C ASN A 19 8.47 20.60 10.56
N GLU A 20 7.76 21.14 11.51
CA GLU A 20 6.52 20.54 12.04
C GLU A 20 5.44 20.55 10.97
N SER A 21 5.22 21.68 10.34
CA SER A 21 4.28 21.83 9.22
C SER A 21 4.65 20.98 8.03
N LEU A 22 5.96 20.82 7.70
CA LEU A 22 6.43 19.91 6.66
C LEU A 22 6.09 18.45 7.00
N ARG A 23 6.34 18.03 8.23
CA ARG A 23 6.00 16.68 8.68
C ARG A 23 4.49 16.45 8.65
N ASP A 24 3.70 17.40 9.11
CA ASP A 24 2.24 17.27 9.08
C ASP A 24 1.69 17.16 7.65
N ARG A 25 2.26 17.88 6.70
CA ARG A 25 1.77 17.92 5.31
C ARG A 25 2.26 16.76 4.44
N TYR A 26 3.47 16.23 4.70
CA TYR A 26 4.13 15.29 3.78
C TYR A 26 4.55 13.97 4.40
N LEU A 27 4.57 13.84 5.72
CA LEU A 27 4.94 12.57 6.35
C LEU A 27 3.70 11.74 6.65
N VAL A 28 3.61 10.58 6.02
CA VAL A 28 2.64 9.55 6.37
C VAL A 28 3.27 8.65 7.43
N GLY A 29 2.92 8.89 8.68
CA GLY A 29 3.41 8.10 9.84
C GLY A 29 2.31 7.27 10.48
N GLY A 30 2.68 6.43 11.46
CA GLY A 30 1.71 5.72 12.31
C GLY A 30 0.90 4.62 11.61
N MET A 31 1.33 4.15 10.44
CA MET A 31 0.55 3.20 9.62
C MET A 31 0.50 1.77 10.18
N PHE A 32 1.46 1.37 11.01
CA PHE A 32 1.57 -0.02 11.47
C PHE A 32 1.14 -0.14 12.93
N VAL A 33 -0.18 -0.21 13.14
CA VAL A 33 -0.81 -0.35 14.46
C VAL A 33 -1.31 -1.79 14.64
N ALA A 34 -0.90 -2.46 15.70
CA ALA A 34 -1.27 -3.85 15.97
C ALA A 34 -2.78 -4.04 16.03
N GLY A 35 -3.29 -5.03 15.31
CA GLY A 35 -4.71 -5.35 15.23
C GLY A 35 -5.54 -4.38 14.38
N GLN A 36 -4.92 -3.56 13.51
CA GLN A 36 -5.62 -2.56 12.71
C GLN A 36 -5.18 -2.54 11.25
N VAL A 37 -6.08 -2.06 10.40
CA VAL A 37 -5.78 -1.55 9.05
C VAL A 37 -5.87 -0.04 9.11
N VAL A 38 -4.77 0.65 8.86
CA VAL A 38 -4.68 2.11 8.85
C VAL A 38 -4.46 2.58 7.42
N LEU A 39 -5.32 3.44 6.93
CA LEU A 39 -5.25 3.98 5.57
C LEU A 39 -5.18 5.51 5.61
N ASN A 40 -4.35 6.10 4.75
CA ASN A 40 -4.23 7.54 4.55
C ASN A 40 -4.46 7.86 3.07
N TYR A 41 -5.21 8.93 2.81
CA TYR A 41 -5.51 9.37 1.45
C TYR A 41 -4.69 10.60 1.10
N SER A 42 -4.11 10.62 -0.10
CA SER A 42 -3.46 11.80 -0.67
C SER A 42 -4.19 12.28 -1.93
N HIS A 43 -4.48 13.58 -1.99
CA HIS A 43 -4.98 14.21 -3.21
C HIS A 43 -3.94 14.24 -4.33
N ASN A 44 -2.65 14.09 -4.01
CA ASN A 44 -1.62 13.87 -5.02
C ASN A 44 -1.85 12.47 -5.62
N GLU A 45 -2.16 12.41 -6.91
CA GLU A 45 -2.45 11.19 -7.67
C GLU A 45 -3.61 10.35 -7.09
N ARG A 46 -4.40 10.87 -6.16
CA ARG A 46 -5.46 10.10 -5.46
C ARG A 46 -4.93 8.81 -4.83
N PHE A 47 -3.72 8.88 -4.33
CA PHE A 47 -2.98 7.75 -3.77
C PHE A 47 -3.47 7.42 -2.36
N VAL A 48 -3.64 6.14 -2.05
CA VAL A 48 -3.87 5.66 -0.69
C VAL A 48 -2.64 4.90 -0.23
N ILE A 49 -2.14 5.29 0.94
CA ILE A 49 -0.99 4.67 1.60
C ILE A 49 -1.47 4.13 2.94
N GLY A 50 -1.13 2.89 3.25
CA GLY A 50 -1.56 2.32 4.52
C GLY A 50 -0.74 1.15 4.99
N GLY A 51 -1.17 0.60 6.11
CA GLY A 51 -0.61 -0.60 6.71
C GLY A 51 -1.69 -1.47 7.32
N ALA A 52 -1.45 -2.78 7.31
CA ALA A 52 -2.25 -3.75 8.04
C ALA A 52 -1.32 -4.59 8.92
N VAL A 53 -1.61 -4.65 10.22
CA VAL A 53 -0.84 -5.44 11.20
C VAL A 53 -1.80 -6.38 11.92
N PRO A 54 -1.97 -7.62 11.45
CA PRO A 54 -2.94 -8.55 12.02
C PRO A 54 -2.72 -8.90 13.49
N ALA A 55 -1.47 -9.06 13.92
CA ALA A 55 -1.11 -9.40 15.30
C ALA A 55 -1.89 -10.64 15.82
N GLY A 56 -1.95 -11.69 15.00
CA GLY A 56 -2.66 -12.93 15.29
C GLY A 56 -4.18 -12.89 15.10
N ARG A 57 -4.73 -11.79 14.58
CA ARG A 57 -6.15 -11.65 14.22
C ARG A 57 -6.34 -11.72 12.71
N SER A 58 -7.60 -11.89 12.29
CA SER A 58 -8.00 -11.67 10.89
C SER A 58 -8.51 -10.24 10.76
N LEU A 59 -7.94 -9.47 9.81
CA LEU A 59 -8.31 -8.08 9.54
C LEU A 59 -8.85 -7.96 8.12
N LYS A 60 -10.03 -7.38 7.97
CA LYS A 60 -10.60 -7.04 6.65
C LYS A 60 -10.15 -5.63 6.24
N LEU A 61 -9.80 -5.47 4.96
CA LEU A 61 -9.66 -4.15 4.34
C LEU A 61 -11.03 -3.44 4.42
N PRO A 62 -11.13 -2.24 5.00
CA PRO A 62 -12.42 -1.60 5.23
C PRO A 62 -13.12 -1.24 3.92
N ASP A 63 -14.44 -1.33 3.91
CA ASP A 63 -15.25 -0.80 2.82
C ASP A 63 -15.20 0.72 2.79
N GLN A 64 -15.54 1.33 1.67
CA GLN A 64 -15.55 2.79 1.50
C GLN A 64 -16.60 3.43 2.42
N THR A 65 -16.25 4.58 3.01
CA THR A 65 -17.19 5.39 3.81
C THR A 65 -17.49 6.73 3.15
N GLU A 66 -16.69 7.12 2.19
CA GLU A 66 -16.78 8.41 1.48
C GLU A 66 -16.35 8.27 0.01
N PRO A 67 -16.92 9.06 -0.88
CA PRO A 67 -18.09 9.93 -0.66
C PRO A 67 -19.34 9.08 -0.34
N ALA A 68 -20.42 9.73 0.10
CA ALA A 68 -21.67 9.03 0.48
C ALA A 68 -22.21 8.10 -0.63
N SER A 69 -21.98 8.43 -1.90
CA SER A 69 -22.36 7.60 -3.05
C SER A 69 -21.55 6.30 -3.19
N ALA A 70 -20.42 6.18 -2.49
CA ALA A 70 -19.56 5.00 -2.49
C ALA A 70 -19.59 4.27 -1.13
N ALA A 71 -20.30 4.80 -0.14
CA ALA A 71 -20.35 4.21 1.20
C ALA A 71 -20.91 2.77 1.17
N GLY A 72 -20.19 1.85 1.83
CA GLY A 72 -20.51 0.42 1.85
C GLY A 72 -20.04 -0.37 0.61
N HIS A 73 -19.49 0.30 -0.40
CA HIS A 73 -18.88 -0.38 -1.54
C HIS A 73 -17.47 -0.90 -1.19
N PRO A 74 -17.00 -1.99 -1.81
CA PRO A 74 -15.65 -2.50 -1.61
C PRO A 74 -14.60 -1.43 -1.88
N PHE A 75 -13.52 -1.41 -1.07
CA PHE A 75 -12.43 -0.45 -1.25
C PHE A 75 -11.81 -0.50 -2.65
N LEU A 76 -11.65 -1.71 -3.21
CA LEU A 76 -11.06 -1.93 -4.52
C LEU A 76 -12.06 -1.94 -5.68
N GLU A 77 -13.29 -1.48 -5.50
CA GLU A 77 -14.28 -1.42 -6.59
C GLU A 77 -13.74 -0.69 -7.83
N ARG A 78 -13.02 0.42 -7.63
CA ARG A 78 -12.42 1.27 -8.69
C ARG A 78 -10.94 1.57 -8.45
N ARG A 79 -10.30 0.76 -7.64
CA ARG A 79 -8.90 0.91 -7.26
C ARG A 79 -8.20 -0.43 -7.38
N GLU A 80 -6.91 -0.37 -7.60
CA GLU A 80 -6.00 -1.51 -7.48
C GLU A 80 -5.06 -1.30 -6.30
N ALA A 81 -4.42 -2.34 -5.82
CA ALA A 81 -3.45 -2.25 -4.74
C ALA A 81 -2.23 -3.15 -4.97
N GLY A 82 -1.06 -2.60 -4.69
CA GLY A 82 0.16 -3.36 -4.42
C GLY A 82 0.33 -3.49 -2.91
N ILE A 83 0.41 -4.72 -2.43
CA ILE A 83 0.51 -5.02 -1.00
C ILE A 83 1.81 -5.77 -0.74
N VAL A 84 2.75 -5.15 -0.02
CA VAL A 84 4.06 -5.73 0.29
C VAL A 84 4.10 -6.18 1.73
N ASN A 85 4.47 -7.43 1.98
CA ASN A 85 4.73 -7.89 3.34
C ASN A 85 6.15 -7.48 3.77
N ILE A 86 6.24 -6.64 4.81
CA ILE A 86 7.49 -6.16 5.40
C ILE A 86 7.75 -6.72 6.81
N GLY A 87 6.92 -7.65 7.25
CA GLY A 87 7.01 -8.32 8.54
C GLY A 87 7.38 -9.80 8.44
N GLY A 88 6.99 -10.58 9.43
CA GLY A 88 7.04 -12.04 9.41
C GLY A 88 6.06 -12.64 8.39
N PRO A 89 6.06 -13.98 8.22
CA PRO A 89 5.13 -14.63 7.30
C PRO A 89 3.67 -14.29 7.59
N GLY A 90 2.89 -14.10 6.53
CA GLY A 90 1.47 -13.83 6.64
C GLY A 90 0.70 -14.25 5.40
N THR A 91 -0.61 -14.19 5.46
CA THR A 91 -1.51 -14.56 4.38
C THR A 91 -2.42 -13.40 4.03
N ILE A 92 -2.65 -13.22 2.74
CA ILE A 92 -3.69 -12.33 2.22
C ILE A 92 -4.71 -13.21 1.50
N SER A 93 -5.99 -13.09 1.87
CA SER A 93 -7.09 -13.71 1.14
C SER A 93 -7.83 -12.65 0.35
N VAL A 94 -8.06 -12.89 -0.93
CA VAL A 94 -8.80 -12.01 -1.84
C VAL A 94 -9.95 -12.79 -2.44
N ASP A 95 -11.18 -12.40 -2.14
CA ASP A 95 -12.41 -13.07 -2.60
C ASP A 95 -12.38 -14.60 -2.38
N GLY A 96 -11.83 -15.01 -1.22
CA GLY A 96 -11.67 -16.41 -0.81
C GLY A 96 -10.42 -17.12 -1.35
N GLN A 97 -9.68 -16.54 -2.27
CA GLN A 97 -8.39 -17.08 -2.72
C GLN A 97 -7.26 -16.65 -1.77
N ARG A 98 -6.47 -17.60 -1.28
CA ARG A 98 -5.39 -17.38 -0.31
C ARG A 98 -4.03 -17.26 -0.99
N PHE A 99 -3.23 -16.31 -0.49
CA PHE A 99 -1.85 -16.07 -0.93
C PHE A 99 -0.95 -15.94 0.31
N ASP A 100 -0.04 -16.87 0.48
CA ASP A 100 0.98 -16.78 1.54
C ASP A 100 2.13 -15.88 1.07
N LEU A 101 2.47 -14.87 1.88
CA LEU A 101 3.53 -13.92 1.61
C LEU A 101 4.62 -13.99 2.67
N GLY A 102 5.84 -14.25 2.22
CA GLY A 102 7.05 -14.03 2.99
C GLY A 102 7.45 -12.55 3.04
N ASN A 103 8.52 -12.25 3.78
CA ASN A 103 9.08 -10.90 3.84
C ASN A 103 9.55 -10.43 2.46
N LYS A 104 9.21 -9.20 2.08
CA LYS A 104 9.49 -8.54 0.79
C LYS A 104 8.77 -9.17 -0.41
N GLU A 105 7.81 -10.04 -0.22
CA GLU A 105 6.92 -10.48 -1.28
C GLU A 105 5.75 -9.51 -1.43
N CYS A 106 5.25 -9.37 -2.64
CA CYS A 106 4.17 -8.47 -3.01
C CYS A 106 2.98 -9.26 -3.56
N LEU A 107 1.77 -8.79 -3.26
CA LEU A 107 0.55 -9.20 -3.94
C LEU A 107 -0.03 -7.99 -4.67
N TYR A 108 -0.15 -8.09 -5.99
CA TYR A 108 -0.98 -7.19 -6.78
C TYR A 108 -2.43 -7.64 -6.69
N VAL A 109 -3.30 -6.75 -6.25
CA VAL A 109 -4.74 -6.99 -6.12
C VAL A 109 -5.47 -6.06 -7.09
N PRO A 110 -6.19 -6.62 -8.09
CA PRO A 110 -6.82 -5.83 -9.13
C PRO A 110 -8.07 -5.09 -8.64
N MET A 111 -8.47 -4.12 -9.41
CA MET A 111 -9.75 -3.46 -9.28
C MET A 111 -10.90 -4.46 -9.45
N GLY A 112 -12.00 -4.24 -8.71
CA GLY A 112 -13.17 -5.11 -8.68
C GLY A 112 -13.13 -6.20 -7.61
N SER A 113 -12.00 -6.37 -6.90
CA SER A 113 -11.94 -7.27 -5.74
C SER A 113 -12.85 -6.76 -4.63
N LYS A 114 -13.63 -7.67 -4.03
CA LYS A 114 -14.68 -7.33 -3.07
C LYS A 114 -14.22 -7.43 -1.63
N GLU A 115 -13.40 -8.41 -1.33
CA GLU A 115 -12.94 -8.68 0.03
C GLU A 115 -11.44 -8.97 0.05
N VAL A 116 -10.72 -8.28 0.94
CA VAL A 116 -9.31 -8.53 1.21
C VAL A 116 -9.13 -8.72 2.71
N ILE A 117 -8.58 -9.87 3.10
CA ILE A 117 -8.36 -10.24 4.50
C ILE A 117 -6.88 -10.48 4.73
N PHE A 118 -6.35 -9.92 5.83
CA PHE A 118 -4.97 -10.03 6.25
C PHE A 118 -4.87 -10.92 7.50
N GLU A 119 -3.93 -11.86 7.51
CA GLU A 119 -3.65 -12.76 8.64
C GLU A 119 -2.15 -12.93 8.85
N GLY A 120 -1.75 -13.20 10.10
CA GLY A 120 -0.37 -13.48 10.49
C GLY A 120 -0.05 -12.89 11.87
N ALA A 121 0.75 -13.59 12.66
CA ALA A 121 1.12 -13.13 14.01
C ALA A 121 2.06 -11.91 13.94
N ASP A 122 3.11 -12.02 13.12
CA ASP A 122 4.17 -11.00 13.00
C ASP A 122 4.17 -10.30 11.62
N ALA A 123 3.14 -10.55 10.80
CA ALA A 123 3.03 -9.95 9.49
C ALA A 123 2.76 -8.45 9.58
N ARG A 124 3.35 -7.69 8.64
CA ARG A 124 3.12 -6.26 8.45
C ARG A 124 2.98 -5.99 6.97
N PHE A 125 1.80 -5.65 6.55
CA PHE A 125 1.50 -5.39 5.15
C PHE A 125 1.51 -3.89 4.88
N TYR A 126 2.41 -3.43 4.00
CA TYR A 126 2.39 -2.09 3.43
C TYR A 126 1.43 -2.08 2.26
N ILE A 127 0.50 -1.13 2.23
CA ILE A 127 -0.55 -1.03 1.22
C ILE A 127 -0.34 0.26 0.42
N ALA A 128 -0.23 0.12 -0.90
CA ALA A 128 -0.20 1.22 -1.86
C ALA A 128 -1.34 1.03 -2.86
N SER A 129 -2.23 2.00 -3.01
CA SER A 129 -3.39 1.86 -3.88
C SER A 129 -3.65 3.11 -4.71
N LEU A 130 -3.98 2.91 -5.97
CA LEU A 130 -4.31 3.94 -6.95
C LEU A 130 -5.68 3.64 -7.60
N PRO A 131 -6.38 4.65 -8.14
CA PRO A 131 -7.51 4.41 -9.05
C PRO A 131 -7.06 3.59 -10.25
N ALA A 132 -7.88 2.64 -10.68
CA ALA A 132 -7.61 1.79 -11.83
C ALA A 132 -8.69 1.95 -12.90
N HIS A 133 -8.31 1.71 -14.17
CA HIS A 133 -9.20 1.77 -15.33
C HIS A 133 -9.47 0.39 -15.91
N LYS A 134 -8.64 -0.60 -15.53
CA LYS A 134 -8.69 -1.96 -16.06
C LYS A 134 -8.39 -2.94 -14.95
N ALA A 135 -9.16 -4.02 -14.89
CA ALA A 135 -8.83 -5.15 -14.04
C ALA A 135 -7.74 -6.00 -14.73
N CYS A 136 -6.64 -6.23 -14.02
CA CYS A 136 -5.59 -7.17 -14.43
C CYS A 136 -5.69 -8.44 -13.57
N PRO A 137 -5.04 -9.54 -13.92
CA PRO A 137 -5.02 -10.74 -13.09
C PRO A 137 -4.36 -10.46 -11.73
N ILE A 138 -4.90 -11.04 -10.67
CA ILE A 138 -4.25 -11.03 -9.37
C ILE A 138 -2.92 -11.78 -9.46
N GLN A 139 -1.87 -11.26 -8.85
CA GLN A 139 -0.55 -11.87 -8.96
C GLN A 139 0.28 -11.69 -7.69
N LYS A 140 0.79 -12.81 -7.16
CA LYS A 140 1.86 -12.80 -6.16
C LYS A 140 3.20 -12.64 -6.88
N ILE A 141 4.04 -11.73 -6.39
CA ILE A 141 5.36 -11.42 -6.96
C ILE A 141 6.40 -11.60 -5.85
N THR A 142 7.36 -12.48 -6.08
CA THR A 142 8.50 -12.67 -5.19
C THR A 142 9.64 -11.73 -5.59
N GLN A 143 10.61 -11.53 -4.70
CA GLN A 143 11.81 -10.75 -5.02
C GLN A 143 12.58 -11.34 -6.21
N ALA A 144 12.58 -12.67 -6.37
CA ALA A 144 13.23 -13.35 -7.50
C ALA A 144 12.54 -13.09 -8.86
N GLN A 145 11.24 -12.80 -8.84
CA GLN A 145 10.45 -12.48 -10.05
C GLN A 145 10.47 -10.98 -10.37
N ALA A 146 10.90 -10.15 -9.43
CA ALA A 146 11.01 -8.71 -9.65
C ALA A 146 12.09 -8.39 -10.68
N ASN A 147 11.95 -7.23 -11.34
CA ASN A 147 13.01 -6.72 -12.20
C ASN A 147 14.04 -5.97 -11.35
N PRO A 148 15.27 -6.51 -11.16
CA PRO A 148 16.31 -5.84 -10.40
C PRO A 148 16.94 -4.72 -11.24
N LEU A 149 17.11 -3.55 -10.63
CA LEU A 149 17.75 -2.40 -11.23
C LEU A 149 18.87 -1.89 -10.33
N GLU A 150 20.12 -2.10 -10.76
CA GLU A 150 21.29 -1.59 -10.06
C GLU A 150 21.45 -0.09 -10.30
N ARG A 151 21.72 0.66 -9.24
CA ARG A 151 21.94 2.11 -9.27
C ARG A 151 23.05 2.53 -8.31
N GLY A 152 23.76 3.60 -8.72
CA GLY A 152 24.86 4.15 -7.96
C GLY A 152 26.11 3.29 -8.00
N ASP A 153 27.08 3.61 -7.16
CA ASP A 153 28.35 2.90 -7.03
C ASP A 153 28.87 2.95 -5.59
N LEU A 154 29.83 2.10 -5.27
CA LEU A 154 30.41 2.02 -3.95
C LEU A 154 31.30 3.24 -3.60
N ALA A 155 31.91 3.87 -4.60
CA ALA A 155 32.77 5.02 -4.38
C ALA A 155 32.01 6.24 -3.85
N ASN A 156 30.73 6.37 -4.28
CA ASN A 156 29.84 7.43 -3.84
C ASN A 156 28.88 7.00 -2.69
N SER A 157 29.10 5.84 -2.10
CA SER A 157 28.30 5.29 -0.99
C SER A 157 26.78 5.24 -1.28
N ASN A 158 26.39 5.05 -2.55
CA ASN A 158 24.99 5.02 -2.97
C ASN A 158 24.60 3.80 -3.80
N HIS A 159 25.44 2.74 -3.80
CA HIS A 159 25.11 1.49 -4.49
C HIS A 159 23.87 0.84 -3.89
N ARG A 160 22.89 0.56 -4.73
CA ARG A 160 21.61 -0.06 -4.34
C ARG A 160 20.99 -0.86 -5.47
N THR A 161 20.23 -1.87 -5.08
CA THR A 161 19.37 -2.63 -5.99
C THR A 161 17.91 -2.21 -5.76
N ILE A 162 17.22 -1.77 -6.81
CA ILE A 162 15.80 -1.46 -6.80
C ILE A 162 15.05 -2.65 -7.40
N TYR A 163 14.23 -3.33 -6.60
CA TYR A 163 13.38 -4.42 -7.06
C TYR A 163 12.03 -3.86 -7.52
N GLN A 164 11.82 -3.83 -8.82
CA GLN A 164 10.57 -3.36 -9.41
C GLN A 164 9.55 -4.50 -9.41
N LEU A 165 8.54 -4.43 -8.55
CA LEU A 165 7.56 -5.49 -8.33
C LEU A 165 6.31 -5.31 -9.19
N VAL A 166 5.80 -4.08 -9.30
CA VAL A 166 4.57 -3.77 -10.05
C VAL A 166 4.92 -2.89 -11.24
N ILE A 167 5.26 -3.51 -12.35
CA ILE A 167 5.59 -2.87 -13.63
C ILE A 167 5.16 -3.75 -14.79
N PRO A 168 4.95 -3.19 -16.00
CA PRO A 168 4.68 -3.99 -17.20
C PRO A 168 5.74 -5.08 -17.43
N GLY A 169 5.32 -6.31 -17.65
CA GLY A 169 6.18 -7.48 -17.85
C GLY A 169 6.57 -8.25 -16.59
N VAL A 170 6.29 -7.70 -15.41
CA VAL A 170 6.40 -8.41 -14.12
C VAL A 170 5.00 -8.78 -13.61
N CYS A 171 4.07 -7.81 -13.64
CA CYS A 171 2.67 -8.09 -13.35
C CYS A 171 1.71 -7.19 -14.14
#